data_aba137fba0d71f9c1f5763eb119c62d4
#
_entry.id   aba137fba0d71f9c1f5763eb119c62d4
#
_cell.length_a   1.000
_cell.length_b   1.000
_cell.length_c   1.000
_cell.angle_alpha   90.00
_cell.angle_beta   90.00
_cell.angle_gamma   90.00
#
_symmetry.space_group_name_H-M   'P 1'
#
loop_
_entity.id
_entity.type
_entity.pdbx_description
1 polymer ?
#
loop_
_entity_poly.entity_id
_entity_poly.type
_entity_poly.pdbx_seq_one_letter_code
_entity_poly.pdbx_strand_id
1 'polypeptide(L)'
;PPKPKTPKKKEPKVEAKVPDAAKDSLKTKSVKPPEKKKEQEINPAIKALAKVIFSLKNVSFNWNETNGLLLPGFNRQSEWLGQNWDGSSAPGFAFTFGSQNQDIRERAAKNGWLTTDSTFNSQFTSTYTQNITGRATLEPFTGFNIDVNFNRNYSLSTTENYRAFNSPRANGRYYETLARVETGNFSISNLMWGTSFTKDRKDYSSTIFERFAENRRILSERLGNENPNSSGVGIDGYRDGYSGTSQEVVILSFLSAYSKKSASRMSLDLFPSIPLPNWTVRYDGLTKIAFVKNLFQSVNLNHGYRSTYNVNSFTTDVSYVPGGNARDINMDFIPKRQIGQVSLSEQFSPLIGIDITWKNRNNKSSGSKSATERGGRSSGGNFTTRFEYKRDRNISLTLAGIQVTEVKGREFTFGAGYRIPNFKFPFGLFKSVNSRRSNDLNTTLDFSVRKNTTILRKLVEGTNQPTAGLTIISIKLASDYTVSERLNLRFFFEKTINTPVVSTSYPNANTAVGITIRFTLSQ
;
A
#
# COMPACT_ATOMS: atom_id res chain seq x y z
N PRO A 1 29.83 -58.95 4.52
CA PRO A 1 29.85 -59.41 3.14
C PRO A 1 29.93 -58.24 2.16
N PRO A 2 30.78 -58.37 1.16
CA PRO A 2 31.20 -57.24 0.37
C PRO A 2 30.36 -57.06 -0.91
N LYS A 3 30.36 -55.84 -1.44
CA LYS A 3 29.71 -55.39 -2.70
C LYS A 3 30.45 -55.94 -3.94
N PRO A 4 29.75 -56.29 -5.03
CA PRO A 4 30.39 -56.67 -6.27
C PRO A 4 30.73 -55.45 -7.17
N LYS A 5 31.88 -55.55 -7.86
CA LYS A 5 32.46 -54.60 -8.84
C LYS A 5 31.87 -54.86 -10.24
N THR A 6 31.55 -53.83 -10.95
CA THR A 6 31.20 -53.81 -12.39
C THR A 6 32.43 -53.85 -13.29
N PRO A 7 32.47 -54.58 -14.45
CA PRO A 7 33.59 -54.61 -15.34
C PRO A 7 33.49 -53.61 -16.48
N LYS A 8 34.66 -53.03 -16.82
CA LYS A 8 34.90 -52.16 -17.98
C LYS A 8 34.89 -52.97 -19.28
N LYS A 9 34.23 -52.48 -20.32
CA LYS A 9 34.31 -53.01 -21.68
C LYS A 9 35.14 -52.10 -22.58
N LYS A 10 36.17 -52.74 -23.23
CA LYS A 10 37.12 -52.15 -24.13
C LYS A 10 36.53 -51.99 -25.53
N GLU A 11 36.92 -50.91 -26.21
CA GLU A 11 36.76 -50.69 -27.65
C GLU A 11 37.77 -51.54 -28.44
N PRO A 12 37.47 -51.96 -29.68
CA PRO A 12 38.50 -52.34 -30.65
C PRO A 12 38.63 -51.29 -31.78
N LYS A 13 39.91 -50.90 -32.00
CA LYS A 13 40.41 -50.25 -33.20
C LYS A 13 40.37 -51.23 -34.37
N VAL A 14 39.97 -50.74 -35.54
CA VAL A 14 40.25 -51.39 -36.82
C VAL A 14 40.74 -50.34 -37.80
N GLU A 15 42.05 -50.48 -38.20
CA GLU A 15 42.65 -49.87 -39.38
C GLU A 15 42.33 -50.70 -40.63
N ALA A 16 42.01 -50.04 -41.74
CA ALA A 16 42.22 -50.66 -43.07
C ALA A 16 42.43 -49.62 -44.15
N LYS A 17 43.41 -49.95 -44.95
CA LYS A 17 44.16 -49.28 -45.97
C LYS A 17 43.38 -48.83 -47.21
N VAL A 18 43.94 -47.75 -47.79
CA VAL A 18 43.70 -47.20 -49.13
C VAL A 18 44.11 -48.16 -50.21
N PRO A 19 43.51 -48.11 -51.43
CA PRO A 19 44.31 -47.95 -52.66
C PRO A 19 43.78 -46.80 -53.56
N ASP A 20 44.78 -46.15 -54.16
CA ASP A 20 44.67 -45.20 -55.27
C ASP A 20 44.01 -45.76 -56.52
N ALA A 21 43.27 -44.94 -57.24
CA ALA A 21 43.45 -44.57 -58.62
C ALA A 21 42.23 -43.84 -59.23
N ALA A 22 42.61 -42.86 -60.01
CA ALA A 22 41.97 -42.27 -61.18
C ALA A 22 41.33 -40.87 -60.99
N LYS A 23 42.05 -39.94 -61.57
CA LYS A 23 41.66 -38.60 -61.93
C LYS A 23 40.44 -38.64 -62.88
N ASP A 24 39.41 -37.89 -62.66
CA ASP A 24 38.79 -37.12 -63.73
C ASP A 24 38.09 -35.87 -63.23
N SER A 25 38.20 -34.84 -64.04
CA SER A 25 37.81 -33.46 -63.80
C SER A 25 36.30 -33.25 -63.81
N LEU A 26 35.74 -32.67 -62.74
CA LEU A 26 34.45 -31.96 -62.82
C LEU A 26 34.44 -30.78 -61.84
N LYS A 27 34.13 -29.63 -62.41
CA LYS A 27 34.05 -28.31 -61.79
C LYS A 27 33.16 -28.30 -60.52
N THR A 28 33.79 -28.08 -59.38
CA THR A 28 33.03 -27.82 -58.14
C THR A 28 32.63 -26.35 -58.09
N LYS A 29 31.32 -26.09 -58.17
CA LYS A 29 30.71 -24.81 -57.79
C LYS A 29 31.02 -24.56 -56.34
N SER A 30 31.63 -23.42 -56.02
CA SER A 30 31.83 -22.93 -54.65
C SER A 30 30.48 -22.71 -54.01
N VAL A 31 30.17 -23.53 -53.00
CA VAL A 31 29.05 -23.31 -52.11
C VAL A 31 29.46 -22.15 -51.19
N LYS A 32 28.79 -21.00 -51.34
CA LYS A 32 28.86 -19.89 -50.39
C LYS A 32 28.47 -20.39 -49.00
N PRO A 33 29.13 -19.94 -47.91
CA PRO A 33 28.69 -20.22 -46.54
C PRO A 33 27.28 -19.68 -46.36
N PRO A 34 26.42 -20.33 -45.54
CA PRO A 34 25.08 -19.85 -45.32
C PRO A 34 25.13 -18.44 -44.72
N GLU A 35 24.45 -17.51 -45.39
CA GLU A 35 24.25 -16.15 -44.86
C GLU A 35 23.62 -16.28 -43.46
N LYS A 36 24.32 -15.73 -42.46
CA LYS A 36 23.73 -15.50 -41.14
C LYS A 36 22.44 -14.71 -41.36
N LYS A 37 21.29 -15.34 -41.16
CA LYS A 37 19.99 -14.65 -41.08
C LYS A 37 20.21 -13.47 -40.13
N LYS A 38 20.01 -12.24 -40.64
CA LYS A 38 19.91 -11.04 -39.79
C LYS A 38 18.85 -11.33 -38.78
N GLU A 39 19.21 -11.47 -37.50
CA GLU A 39 18.27 -11.45 -36.39
C GLU A 39 17.45 -10.16 -36.57
N GLN A 40 16.16 -10.31 -36.77
CA GLN A 40 15.26 -9.17 -36.77
C GLN A 40 15.44 -8.50 -35.41
N GLU A 41 15.86 -7.24 -35.40
CA GLU A 41 15.97 -6.45 -34.21
C GLU A 41 14.58 -6.34 -33.58
N ILE A 42 14.32 -7.16 -32.58
CA ILE A 42 13.10 -7.12 -31.78
C ILE A 42 13.02 -5.71 -31.18
N ASN A 43 11.88 -5.04 -31.41
CA ASN A 43 11.61 -3.71 -30.90
C ASN A 43 12.09 -3.61 -29.43
N PRO A 44 12.93 -2.61 -29.07
CA PRO A 44 13.50 -2.49 -27.72
C PRO A 44 12.43 -2.47 -26.63
N ALA A 45 11.22 -2.00 -26.92
CA ALA A 45 10.09 -2.03 -26.00
C ALA A 45 9.61 -3.48 -25.73
N ILE A 46 9.56 -4.34 -26.78
CA ILE A 46 9.18 -5.76 -26.65
C ILE A 46 10.27 -6.51 -25.86
N LYS A 47 11.54 -6.21 -26.10
CA LYS A 47 12.67 -6.82 -25.38
C LYS A 47 12.66 -6.40 -23.90
N ALA A 48 12.32 -5.16 -23.59
CA ALA A 48 12.17 -4.67 -22.23
C ALA A 48 10.96 -5.35 -21.53
N LEU A 49 9.81 -5.46 -22.21
CA LEU A 49 8.63 -6.13 -21.70
C LEU A 49 8.90 -7.62 -21.40
N ALA A 50 9.56 -8.31 -22.33
CA ALA A 50 9.98 -9.71 -22.15
C ALA A 50 10.88 -9.87 -20.93
N LYS A 51 11.88 -8.98 -20.75
CA LYS A 51 12.74 -9.00 -19.55
C LYS A 51 11.94 -8.83 -18.27
N VAL A 52 10.92 -7.95 -18.24
CA VAL A 52 10.05 -7.76 -17.08
C VAL A 52 9.25 -9.03 -16.80
N ILE A 53 8.65 -9.64 -17.84
CA ILE A 53 7.88 -10.90 -17.70
C ILE A 53 8.76 -12.04 -17.18
N PHE A 54 9.96 -12.21 -17.73
CA PHE A 54 10.90 -13.24 -17.27
C PHE A 54 11.54 -12.97 -15.91
N SER A 55 11.46 -11.73 -15.40
CA SER A 55 11.91 -11.38 -14.04
C SER A 55 10.86 -11.67 -12.96
N LEU A 56 9.65 -12.03 -13.36
CA LEU A 56 8.54 -12.28 -12.47
C LEU A 56 8.73 -13.60 -11.72
N LYS A 57 8.90 -13.53 -10.40
CA LYS A 57 9.10 -14.72 -9.55
C LYS A 57 7.83 -15.21 -8.91
N ASN A 58 7.02 -14.28 -8.43
CA ASN A 58 5.81 -14.61 -7.70
C ASN A 58 4.74 -13.59 -8.01
N VAL A 59 3.51 -14.06 -8.24
CA VAL A 59 2.32 -13.23 -8.42
C VAL A 59 1.21 -13.81 -7.58
N SER A 60 0.58 -12.95 -6.81
CA SER A 60 -0.65 -13.27 -6.09
C SER A 60 -1.70 -12.21 -6.38
N PHE A 61 -2.90 -12.65 -6.66
CA PHE A 61 -4.07 -11.81 -6.81
C PHE A 61 -5.18 -12.40 -5.94
N ASN A 62 -5.74 -11.57 -5.08
CA ASN A 62 -6.83 -11.95 -4.21
C ASN A 62 -8.01 -11.00 -4.44
N TRP A 63 -9.14 -11.55 -4.80
CA TRP A 63 -10.42 -10.86 -4.89
C TRP A 63 -11.36 -11.50 -3.89
N ASN A 64 -11.70 -10.75 -2.87
CA ASN A 64 -12.67 -11.15 -1.87
C ASN A 64 -13.87 -10.24 -1.94
N GLU A 65 -15.04 -10.84 -2.10
CA GLU A 65 -16.32 -10.15 -2.14
C GLU A 65 -17.25 -10.80 -1.13
N THR A 66 -17.76 -10.00 -0.22
CA THR A 66 -18.68 -10.45 0.82
C THR A 66 -19.96 -9.65 0.73
N ASN A 67 -21.05 -10.36 0.61
CA ASN A 67 -22.40 -9.80 0.54
C ASN A 67 -23.23 -10.36 1.69
N GLY A 68 -24.07 -9.52 2.27
CA GLY A 68 -25.04 -9.90 3.29
C GLY A 68 -26.36 -9.26 3.03
N LEU A 69 -27.46 -9.98 3.24
CA LEU A 69 -28.82 -9.47 3.10
C LEU A 69 -29.67 -9.94 4.26
N LEU A 70 -30.31 -9.00 4.94
CA LEU A 70 -31.25 -9.25 6.02
C LEU A 70 -32.64 -8.75 5.60
N LEU A 71 -33.59 -9.66 5.52
CA LEU A 71 -34.98 -9.37 5.26
C LEU A 71 -35.80 -9.52 6.56
N PRO A 72 -36.08 -8.45 7.29
CA PRO A 72 -36.81 -8.51 8.54
C PRO A 72 -38.31 -8.69 8.29
N GLY A 73 -39.04 -9.14 9.33
CA GLY A 73 -40.50 -9.30 9.28
C GLY A 73 -40.96 -10.45 8.39
N PHE A 74 -40.08 -11.35 7.99
CA PHE A 74 -40.47 -12.56 7.27
C PHE A 74 -41.27 -13.49 8.20
N ASN A 75 -42.50 -13.78 7.85
CA ASN A 75 -43.47 -14.50 8.69
C ASN A 75 -43.83 -15.90 8.17
N ARG A 76 -43.22 -16.33 7.06
CA ARG A 76 -43.39 -17.68 6.54
C ARG A 76 -42.37 -18.64 7.14
N GLN A 77 -42.81 -19.78 7.57
CA GLN A 77 -41.93 -20.85 7.98
C GLN A 77 -41.37 -21.52 6.72
N SER A 78 -40.06 -21.66 6.62
CA SER A 78 -39.40 -22.40 5.56
C SER A 78 -39.12 -23.83 6.05
N GLU A 79 -39.58 -24.82 5.34
CA GLU A 79 -39.50 -26.22 5.77
C GLU A 79 -38.27 -26.93 5.19
N TRP A 80 -37.97 -26.73 3.92
CA TRP A 80 -36.83 -27.39 3.27
C TRP A 80 -36.14 -26.49 2.25
N LEU A 81 -34.91 -26.08 2.54
CA LEU A 81 -34.04 -25.27 1.67
C LEU A 81 -34.77 -24.06 1.03
N GLY A 82 -35.61 -23.38 1.81
CA GLY A 82 -36.38 -22.23 1.29
C GLY A 82 -37.62 -22.62 0.49
N GLN A 83 -38.09 -23.86 0.56
CA GLN A 83 -39.31 -24.37 -0.05
C GLN A 83 -40.27 -24.81 1.05
N ASN A 84 -41.56 -24.88 0.74
CA ASN A 84 -42.61 -25.37 1.60
C ASN A 84 -43.30 -26.61 1.01
N TRP A 85 -43.91 -27.47 1.85
CA TRP A 85 -44.60 -28.68 1.40
C TRP A 85 -45.84 -28.40 0.54
N ASP A 86 -46.37 -27.18 0.59
CA ASP A 86 -47.47 -26.69 -0.25
C ASP A 86 -47.05 -26.37 -1.68
N GLY A 87 -45.80 -26.60 -2.04
CA GLY A 87 -45.19 -26.29 -3.35
C GLY A 87 -44.80 -24.81 -3.52
N SER A 88 -44.99 -23.98 -2.49
CA SER A 88 -44.55 -22.58 -2.54
C SER A 88 -43.05 -22.45 -2.26
N SER A 89 -42.41 -21.45 -2.86
CA SER A 89 -40.97 -21.15 -2.68
C SER A 89 -40.83 -19.91 -1.81
N ALA A 90 -40.74 -20.06 -0.50
CA ALA A 90 -40.61 -18.97 0.46
C ALA A 90 -39.48 -19.22 1.47
N PRO A 91 -38.34 -18.53 1.42
CA PRO A 91 -37.93 -17.47 0.49
C PRO A 91 -37.39 -17.96 -0.85
N GLY A 92 -37.26 -19.25 -1.07
CA GLY A 92 -36.78 -19.92 -2.27
C GLY A 92 -35.29 -20.29 -2.21
N PHE A 93 -34.91 -21.25 -3.06
CA PHE A 93 -33.52 -21.75 -3.13
C PHE A 93 -32.49 -20.63 -3.32
N ALA A 94 -32.74 -19.69 -4.23
CA ALA A 94 -31.80 -18.63 -4.52
C ALA A 94 -31.42 -17.85 -3.25
N PHE A 95 -32.38 -17.47 -2.44
CA PHE A 95 -32.11 -16.74 -1.18
C PHE A 95 -31.38 -17.62 -0.17
N THR A 96 -31.81 -18.86 0.00
CA THR A 96 -31.20 -19.81 0.94
C THR A 96 -29.75 -20.13 0.57
N PHE A 97 -29.41 -20.14 -0.72
CA PHE A 97 -28.05 -20.29 -1.20
C PHE A 97 -27.30 -18.97 -1.41
N GLY A 98 -27.74 -17.89 -0.74
CA GLY A 98 -27.00 -16.66 -0.64
C GLY A 98 -27.18 -15.66 -1.79
N SER A 99 -28.27 -15.74 -2.54
CA SER A 99 -28.60 -14.70 -3.52
C SER A 99 -28.76 -13.33 -2.85
N GLN A 100 -28.07 -12.33 -3.39
CA GLN A 100 -28.08 -10.95 -2.89
C GLN A 100 -29.03 -10.05 -3.69
N ASN A 101 -29.98 -10.64 -4.39
CA ASN A 101 -30.97 -9.87 -5.13
C ASN A 101 -31.89 -9.11 -4.17
N GLN A 102 -31.83 -7.79 -4.18
CA GLN A 102 -32.63 -6.92 -3.33
C GLN A 102 -34.13 -6.94 -3.66
N ASP A 103 -34.52 -7.45 -4.86
CA ASP A 103 -35.93 -7.60 -5.24
C ASP A 103 -36.68 -8.63 -4.37
N ILE A 104 -35.95 -9.40 -3.54
CA ILE A 104 -36.55 -10.34 -2.59
C ILE A 104 -37.58 -9.66 -1.69
N ARG A 105 -37.38 -8.39 -1.29
CA ARG A 105 -38.30 -7.65 -0.46
C ARG A 105 -39.66 -7.41 -1.16
N GLU A 106 -39.60 -7.01 -2.44
CA GLU A 106 -40.80 -6.79 -3.25
C GLU A 106 -41.52 -8.11 -3.52
N ARG A 107 -40.77 -9.16 -3.85
CA ARG A 107 -41.32 -10.50 -4.04
C ARG A 107 -41.97 -11.03 -2.75
N ALA A 108 -41.32 -10.83 -1.61
CA ALA A 108 -41.87 -11.24 -0.32
C ALA A 108 -43.13 -10.45 0.05
N ALA A 109 -43.17 -9.17 -0.26
CA ALA A 109 -44.34 -8.32 -0.06
C ALA A 109 -45.53 -8.77 -0.96
N LYS A 110 -45.30 -8.97 -2.25
CA LYS A 110 -46.30 -9.42 -3.23
C LYS A 110 -46.91 -10.78 -2.85
N ASN A 111 -46.09 -11.68 -2.32
CA ASN A 111 -46.51 -13.03 -1.93
C ASN A 111 -47.04 -13.11 -0.49
N GLY A 112 -47.17 -11.99 0.24
CA GLY A 112 -47.66 -11.94 1.61
C GLY A 112 -46.76 -12.66 2.63
N TRP A 113 -45.44 -12.70 2.37
CA TRP A 113 -44.46 -13.32 3.27
C TRP A 113 -44.00 -12.38 4.39
N LEU A 114 -44.30 -11.09 4.29
CA LEU A 114 -43.87 -10.10 5.28
C LEU A 114 -44.99 -9.78 6.25
N THR A 115 -44.59 -9.41 7.47
CA THR A 115 -45.53 -8.91 8.49
C THR A 115 -46.29 -7.72 7.99
N THR A 116 -47.55 -7.67 8.37
CA THR A 116 -48.47 -6.56 8.07
C THR A 116 -48.57 -5.56 9.20
N ASP A 117 -47.76 -5.73 10.25
CA ASP A 117 -47.71 -4.82 11.38
C ASP A 117 -47.13 -3.47 10.94
N SER A 118 -47.93 -2.42 10.98
CA SER A 118 -47.51 -1.06 10.63
C SER A 118 -46.57 -0.42 11.67
N THR A 119 -46.47 -1.00 12.86
CA THR A 119 -45.54 -0.57 13.92
C THR A 119 -44.20 -1.24 13.84
N PHE A 120 -44.03 -2.23 12.95
CA PHE A 120 -42.78 -2.97 12.76
C PHE A 120 -41.67 -2.04 12.28
N ASN A 121 -40.58 -1.96 13.04
CA ASN A 121 -39.51 -0.97 12.85
C ASN A 121 -38.12 -1.58 12.59
N SER A 122 -38.01 -2.88 12.26
CA SER A 122 -36.74 -3.46 11.87
C SER A 122 -36.42 -3.11 10.42
N GLN A 123 -35.14 -2.81 10.18
CA GLN A 123 -34.69 -2.34 8.87
C GLN A 123 -34.26 -3.51 7.98
N PHE A 124 -34.65 -3.45 6.72
CA PHE A 124 -33.99 -4.22 5.67
C PHE A 124 -32.55 -3.73 5.53
N THR A 125 -31.60 -4.65 5.53
CA THR A 125 -30.18 -4.32 5.46
C THR A 125 -29.52 -5.15 4.35
N SER A 126 -28.74 -4.47 3.50
CA SER A 126 -27.86 -5.10 2.52
C SER A 126 -26.45 -4.57 2.70
N THR A 127 -25.50 -5.46 2.87
CA THR A 127 -24.07 -5.14 2.99
C THR A 127 -23.30 -5.68 1.80
N TYR A 128 -22.38 -4.88 1.31
CA TYR A 128 -21.44 -5.24 0.24
C TYR A 128 -20.04 -4.81 0.62
N THR A 129 -19.10 -5.74 0.61
CA THR A 129 -17.68 -5.43 0.86
C THR A 129 -16.84 -6.11 -0.22
N GLN A 130 -16.01 -5.32 -0.89
CA GLN A 130 -15.07 -5.80 -1.88
C GLN A 130 -13.64 -5.43 -1.46
N ASN A 131 -12.78 -6.44 -1.43
CA ASN A 131 -11.35 -6.28 -1.17
C ASN A 131 -10.56 -6.91 -2.32
N ILE A 132 -9.84 -6.08 -3.06
CA ILE A 132 -8.96 -6.50 -4.16
C ILE A 132 -7.53 -6.18 -3.74
N THR A 133 -6.69 -7.20 -3.71
CA THR A 133 -5.25 -7.05 -3.42
C THR A 133 -4.45 -7.81 -4.46
N GLY A 134 -3.34 -7.22 -4.88
CA GLY A 134 -2.39 -7.88 -5.74
C GLY A 134 -0.97 -7.64 -5.26
N ARG A 135 -0.13 -8.63 -5.47
CA ARG A 135 1.30 -8.57 -5.20
C ARG A 135 2.07 -9.27 -6.30
N ALA A 136 3.18 -8.68 -6.70
CA ALA A 136 4.14 -9.29 -7.62
C ALA A 136 5.56 -9.03 -7.14
N THR A 137 6.41 -10.06 -7.21
CA THR A 137 7.84 -9.93 -6.91
C THR A 137 8.61 -10.14 -8.21
N LEU A 138 9.45 -9.16 -8.56
CA LEU A 138 10.29 -9.17 -9.75
C LEU A 138 11.76 -9.16 -9.34
N GLU A 139 12.57 -9.94 -10.07
CA GLU A 139 14.04 -9.88 -9.97
C GLU A 139 14.65 -9.74 -11.38
N PRO A 140 14.76 -8.50 -11.91
CA PRO A 140 15.29 -8.24 -13.23
C PRO A 140 16.73 -8.71 -13.42
N PHE A 141 17.50 -8.71 -12.35
CA PHE A 141 18.87 -9.25 -12.26
C PHE A 141 19.20 -9.64 -10.82
N THR A 142 20.14 -10.52 -10.64
CA THR A 142 20.48 -11.12 -9.34
C THR A 142 20.77 -10.09 -8.27
N GLY A 143 19.99 -10.14 -7.18
CA GLY A 143 20.10 -9.24 -6.03
C GLY A 143 19.34 -7.92 -6.18
N PHE A 144 18.56 -7.72 -7.25
CA PHE A 144 17.68 -6.58 -7.40
C PHE A 144 16.22 -7.04 -7.33
N ASN A 145 15.61 -6.90 -6.16
CA ASN A 145 14.25 -7.33 -5.90
C ASN A 145 13.30 -6.12 -5.88
N ILE A 146 12.20 -6.23 -6.59
CA ILE A 146 11.11 -5.27 -6.61
C ILE A 146 9.83 -5.98 -6.18
N ASP A 147 9.30 -5.61 -5.04
CA ASP A 147 7.97 -6.02 -4.60
C ASP A 147 6.98 -4.94 -4.98
N VAL A 148 6.03 -5.27 -5.85
CA VAL A 148 4.93 -4.40 -6.26
C VAL A 148 3.66 -4.89 -5.58
N ASN A 149 2.88 -3.98 -5.03
CA ASN A 149 1.58 -4.32 -4.44
C ASN A 149 0.55 -3.25 -4.74
N PHE A 150 -0.72 -3.63 -4.75
CA PHE A 150 -1.84 -2.72 -4.85
C PHE A 150 -3.02 -3.24 -4.02
N ASN A 151 -3.88 -2.33 -3.62
CA ASN A 151 -5.12 -2.66 -2.91
C ASN A 151 -6.26 -1.73 -3.31
N ARG A 152 -7.47 -2.26 -3.27
CA ARG A 152 -8.73 -1.51 -3.38
C ARG A 152 -9.73 -2.12 -2.42
N ASN A 153 -10.29 -1.29 -1.57
CA ASN A 153 -11.34 -1.67 -0.62
C ASN A 153 -12.56 -0.78 -0.88
N TYR A 154 -13.72 -1.39 -0.96
CA TYR A 154 -14.99 -0.70 -1.07
C TYR A 154 -15.99 -1.37 -0.14
N SER A 155 -16.63 -0.61 0.69
CA SER A 155 -17.67 -1.08 1.60
C SER A 155 -18.92 -0.23 1.41
N LEU A 156 -20.07 -0.89 1.32
CA LEU A 156 -21.38 -0.26 1.20
C LEU A 156 -22.36 -1.00 2.10
N SER A 157 -23.05 -0.28 2.94
CA SER A 157 -24.18 -0.76 3.72
C SER A 157 -25.41 0.04 3.34
N THR A 158 -26.46 -0.64 2.93
CA THR A 158 -27.77 -0.04 2.62
C THR A 158 -28.74 -0.46 3.70
N THR A 159 -29.40 0.50 4.30
CA THR A 159 -30.50 0.28 5.26
C THR A 159 -31.74 1.01 4.81
N GLU A 160 -32.90 0.40 4.97
CA GLU A 160 -34.18 1.01 4.66
C GLU A 160 -35.28 0.43 5.52
N ASN A 161 -36.28 1.24 5.85
CA ASN A 161 -37.52 0.76 6.47
C ASN A 161 -38.47 0.35 5.35
N TYR A 162 -38.60 -0.98 5.15
CA TYR A 162 -39.54 -1.55 4.18
C TYR A 162 -40.68 -2.21 4.91
N ARG A 163 -41.84 -1.53 4.92
CA ARG A 163 -42.99 -1.95 5.74
C ARG A 163 -44.33 -1.78 5.04
N ALA A 164 -45.32 -2.47 5.60
CA ALA A 164 -46.69 -2.39 5.13
C ALA A 164 -47.37 -1.09 5.57
N PHE A 165 -48.16 -0.53 4.67
CA PHE A 165 -49.07 0.58 4.93
C PHE A 165 -50.50 0.18 4.59
N ASN A 166 -51.48 0.71 5.34
CA ASN A 166 -52.89 0.60 5.01
C ASN A 166 -53.28 1.83 4.21
N SER A 167 -53.66 1.63 2.95
CA SER A 167 -54.19 2.73 2.14
C SER A 167 -55.68 2.58 1.93
N PRO A 168 -56.47 3.60 2.25
CA PRO A 168 -57.90 3.63 1.89
C PRO A 168 -58.13 3.69 0.37
N ARG A 169 -57.15 4.18 -0.40
CA ARG A 169 -57.27 4.37 -1.87
C ARG A 169 -56.82 3.19 -2.70
N ALA A 170 -55.92 2.37 -2.20
CA ALA A 170 -55.51 1.11 -2.83
C ALA A 170 -56.31 0.01 -2.12
N ASN A 171 -57.15 -0.75 -2.83
CA ASN A 171 -57.91 -1.87 -2.30
C ASN A 171 -57.02 -2.94 -1.66
N GLY A 172 -56.31 -2.57 -0.58
CA GLY A 172 -55.40 -3.48 0.09
C GLY A 172 -54.17 -2.81 0.71
N ARG A 173 -53.32 -3.66 1.17
CA ARG A 173 -52.01 -3.30 1.76
C ARG A 173 -50.98 -3.07 0.67
N TYR A 174 -50.20 -2.04 0.80
CA TYR A 174 -49.04 -1.82 -0.02
C TYR A 174 -47.78 -1.70 0.86
N TYR A 175 -46.63 -2.01 0.28
CA TYR A 175 -45.36 -1.88 0.97
C TYR A 175 -44.58 -0.74 0.34
N GLU A 176 -43.90 0.02 1.19
CA GLU A 176 -43.15 1.19 0.75
C GLU A 176 -41.79 1.23 1.43
N THR A 177 -40.82 1.70 0.68
CA THR A 177 -39.46 1.99 1.17
C THR A 177 -39.44 3.39 1.79
N LEU A 178 -39.06 3.47 3.06
CA LEU A 178 -38.84 4.72 3.76
C LEU A 178 -37.35 4.84 4.17
N ALA A 179 -36.87 6.07 4.10
CA ALA A 179 -35.52 6.43 4.60
C ALA A 179 -34.41 5.44 4.15
N ARG A 180 -34.34 5.19 2.84
CA ARG A 180 -33.22 4.40 2.29
C ARG A 180 -31.94 5.18 2.43
N VAL A 181 -30.99 4.63 3.20
CA VAL A 181 -29.68 5.22 3.46
C VAL A 181 -28.58 4.24 3.01
N GLU A 182 -27.70 4.71 2.17
CA GLU A 182 -26.46 4.03 1.81
C GLU A 182 -25.32 4.69 2.58
N THR A 183 -24.53 3.91 3.32
CA THR A 183 -23.31 4.37 3.99
C THR A 183 -22.14 3.49 3.57
N GLY A 184 -20.95 4.06 3.53
CA GLY A 184 -19.80 3.26 3.16
C GLY A 184 -18.48 4.01 3.27
N ASN A 185 -17.43 3.31 2.88
CA ASN A 185 -16.08 3.84 2.78
C ASN A 185 -15.37 3.29 1.54
N PHE A 186 -14.32 3.97 1.15
CA PHE A 186 -13.53 3.59 -0.02
C PHE A 186 -12.07 3.89 0.20
N SER A 187 -11.21 2.98 -0.24
CA SER A 187 -9.76 3.14 -0.21
C SER A 187 -9.14 2.45 -1.43
N ILE A 188 -8.20 3.13 -2.08
CA ILE A 188 -7.49 2.59 -3.24
C ILE A 188 -6.04 3.07 -3.26
N SER A 189 -5.13 2.16 -3.62
CA SER A 189 -3.76 2.56 -3.90
C SER A 189 -3.70 3.50 -5.11
N ASN A 190 -2.97 4.60 -4.96
CA ASN A 190 -2.88 5.71 -5.91
C ASN A 190 -1.42 6.07 -6.19
N LEU A 191 -1.19 6.94 -7.16
CA LEU A 191 0.15 7.42 -7.50
C LEU A 191 0.19 8.95 -7.44
N MET A 192 1.04 9.47 -6.55
CA MET A 192 1.23 10.90 -6.35
C MET A 192 2.66 11.38 -6.66
N TRP A 193 3.49 10.49 -7.21
CA TRP A 193 4.91 10.74 -7.50
C TRP A 193 5.18 12.06 -8.20
N GLY A 194 4.32 12.45 -9.12
CA GLY A 194 4.49 13.68 -9.92
C GLY A 194 4.44 14.98 -9.11
N THR A 195 3.92 14.97 -7.88
CA THR A 195 3.83 16.14 -6.98
C THR A 195 4.65 15.99 -5.71
N SER A 196 5.28 14.83 -5.49
CA SER A 196 5.95 14.48 -4.23
C SER A 196 7.03 15.45 -3.82
N PHE A 197 7.78 15.97 -4.79
CA PHE A 197 8.96 16.81 -4.54
C PHE A 197 8.72 18.31 -4.78
N THR A 198 7.47 18.71 -5.02
CA THR A 198 7.11 20.12 -5.15
C THR A 198 7.32 20.82 -3.80
N LYS A 199 8.01 21.96 -3.83
CA LYS A 199 8.28 22.79 -2.65
C LYS A 199 7.25 23.89 -2.55
N ASP A 200 6.80 24.17 -1.32
CA ASP A 200 6.04 25.40 -1.06
C ASP A 200 6.95 26.61 -1.11
N ARG A 201 6.37 27.77 -1.41
CA ARG A 201 7.04 29.06 -1.33
C ARG A 201 7.27 29.45 0.14
N LYS A 202 8.00 30.54 0.38
CA LYS A 202 8.31 31.02 1.74
C LYS A 202 7.08 31.44 2.54
N ASP A 203 6.05 31.88 1.85
CA ASP A 203 4.73 32.27 2.36
C ASP A 203 3.77 31.06 2.52
N TYR A 204 4.28 29.84 2.41
CA TYR A 204 3.52 28.58 2.42
C TYR A 204 2.55 28.40 1.24
N SER A 205 2.52 29.29 0.25
CA SER A 205 1.74 29.07 -0.97
C SER A 205 2.27 27.89 -1.78
N SER A 206 1.39 27.22 -2.53
CA SER A 206 1.71 25.99 -3.25
C SER A 206 1.16 26.02 -4.66
N THR A 207 2.01 25.75 -5.64
CA THR A 207 1.61 25.64 -7.06
C THR A 207 0.63 24.48 -7.29
N ILE A 208 0.65 23.45 -6.42
CA ILE A 208 -0.32 22.37 -6.48
C ILE A 208 -1.70 22.86 -6.05
N PHE A 209 -1.74 23.68 -5.00
CA PHE A 209 -3.00 24.25 -4.51
C PHE A 209 -3.58 25.28 -5.49
N GLU A 210 -2.73 26.07 -6.15
CA GLU A 210 -3.13 26.95 -7.24
C GLU A 210 -3.76 26.16 -8.40
N ARG A 211 -3.10 25.06 -8.82
CA ARG A 211 -3.65 24.14 -9.83
C ARG A 211 -4.97 23.50 -9.38
N PHE A 212 -5.12 23.19 -8.10
CA PHE A 212 -6.39 22.71 -7.57
C PHE A 212 -7.51 23.74 -7.77
N ALA A 213 -7.22 25.02 -7.51
CA ALA A 213 -8.16 26.10 -7.73
C ALA A 213 -8.55 26.26 -9.22
N GLU A 214 -7.55 26.19 -10.12
CA GLU A 214 -7.75 26.31 -11.58
C GLU A 214 -8.53 25.13 -12.17
N ASN A 215 -8.21 23.90 -11.75
CA ASN A 215 -8.83 22.69 -12.29
C ASN A 215 -10.34 22.62 -12.04
N ARG A 216 -10.88 23.37 -11.07
CA ARG A 216 -12.32 23.39 -10.79
C ARG A 216 -13.15 23.86 -11.98
N ARG A 217 -12.66 24.87 -12.74
CA ARG A 217 -13.37 25.34 -13.95
C ARG A 217 -13.46 24.25 -15.01
N ILE A 218 -12.34 23.57 -15.28
CA ILE A 218 -12.27 22.50 -16.28
C ILE A 218 -13.19 21.34 -15.90
N LEU A 219 -13.21 20.96 -14.63
CA LEU A 219 -14.01 19.82 -14.16
C LEU A 219 -15.49 20.17 -14.03
N SER A 220 -15.82 21.39 -13.65
CA SER A 220 -17.20 21.91 -13.70
C SER A 220 -17.78 21.84 -15.12
N GLU A 221 -17.01 22.30 -16.12
CA GLU A 221 -17.41 22.22 -17.53
C GLU A 221 -17.65 20.77 -17.97
N ARG A 222 -16.75 19.86 -17.62
CA ARG A 222 -16.87 18.44 -18.00
C ARG A 222 -18.07 17.76 -17.35
N LEU A 223 -18.28 17.99 -16.04
CA LEU A 223 -19.42 17.44 -15.30
C LEU A 223 -20.75 17.97 -15.88
N GLY A 224 -20.81 19.28 -16.17
CA GLY A 224 -22.00 19.87 -16.77
C GLY A 224 -22.28 19.34 -18.19
N ASN A 225 -21.24 19.05 -18.97
CA ASN A 225 -21.42 18.48 -20.32
C ASN A 225 -21.90 17.03 -20.28
N GLU A 226 -21.60 16.27 -19.22
CA GLU A 226 -22.12 14.90 -19.02
C GLU A 226 -23.54 14.87 -18.44
N ASN A 227 -24.00 15.95 -17.80
CA ASN A 227 -25.31 16.02 -17.18
C ASN A 227 -26.33 16.73 -18.11
N PRO A 228 -27.32 16.05 -18.67
CA PRO A 228 -28.31 16.66 -19.57
C PRO A 228 -29.18 17.73 -18.89
N ASN A 229 -29.22 17.76 -17.57
CA ASN A 229 -29.99 18.75 -16.79
C ASN A 229 -29.21 20.04 -16.54
N SER A 230 -27.92 20.11 -16.91
CA SER A 230 -27.09 21.30 -16.77
C SER A 230 -27.26 22.22 -17.99
N SER A 231 -27.80 23.41 -17.79
CA SER A 231 -28.14 24.35 -18.85
C SER A 231 -27.14 25.50 -18.96
N GLY A 232 -26.04 25.30 -19.67
CA GLY A 232 -25.14 26.42 -20.00
C GLY A 232 -24.22 26.87 -18.85
N VAL A 233 -23.88 28.17 -18.84
CA VAL A 233 -22.99 28.77 -17.83
C VAL A 233 -23.81 29.21 -16.62
N GLY A 234 -23.37 28.79 -15.45
CA GLY A 234 -23.93 29.20 -14.17
C GLY A 234 -23.25 30.44 -13.59
N ILE A 235 -23.25 30.55 -12.28
CA ILE A 235 -22.68 31.66 -11.53
C ILE A 235 -21.14 31.61 -11.60
N ASP A 236 -20.47 32.74 -11.64
CA ASP A 236 -19.01 32.92 -11.59
C ASP A 236 -18.21 32.19 -12.70
N GLY A 237 -18.85 31.89 -13.83
CA GLY A 237 -18.20 31.22 -14.96
C GLY A 237 -17.99 29.73 -14.78
N TYR A 238 -18.68 29.11 -13.83
CA TYR A 238 -18.84 27.67 -13.70
C TYR A 238 -20.08 27.20 -14.48
N ARG A 239 -20.21 25.90 -14.69
CA ARG A 239 -21.40 25.31 -15.32
C ARG A 239 -22.58 25.31 -14.35
N ASP A 240 -23.76 25.46 -14.90
CA ASP A 240 -25.02 25.39 -14.15
C ASP A 240 -25.15 24.09 -13.38
N GLY A 241 -25.37 24.17 -12.07
CA GLY A 241 -25.46 23.04 -11.15
C GLY A 241 -24.12 22.42 -10.70
N TYR A 242 -22.98 23.00 -11.14
CA TYR A 242 -21.63 22.56 -10.76
C TYR A 242 -20.74 23.75 -10.44
N SER A 243 -21.04 24.45 -9.36
CA SER A 243 -20.26 25.61 -8.92
C SER A 243 -18.84 25.24 -8.51
N GLY A 244 -18.01 26.23 -8.27
CA GLY A 244 -16.65 26.01 -7.75
C GLY A 244 -16.58 25.41 -6.36
N THR A 245 -17.70 25.28 -5.66
CA THR A 245 -17.86 24.70 -4.32
C THR A 245 -18.60 23.38 -4.33
N SER A 246 -19.16 22.97 -5.48
CA SER A 246 -19.82 21.67 -5.64
C SER A 246 -18.89 20.50 -5.26
N GLN A 247 -19.41 19.56 -4.49
CA GLN A 247 -18.65 18.42 -3.96
C GLN A 247 -17.86 17.67 -5.03
N GLU A 248 -18.50 17.34 -6.16
CA GLU A 248 -17.88 16.57 -7.24
C GLU A 248 -16.77 17.36 -7.92
N VAL A 249 -17.00 18.64 -8.17
CA VAL A 249 -15.99 19.56 -8.74
C VAL A 249 -14.77 19.65 -7.83
N VAL A 250 -14.98 19.86 -6.55
CA VAL A 250 -13.93 20.04 -5.54
C VAL A 250 -13.10 18.79 -5.36
N ILE A 251 -13.73 17.61 -5.18
CA ILE A 251 -13.00 16.34 -4.98
C ILE A 251 -12.18 15.97 -6.22
N LEU A 252 -12.77 16.04 -7.42
CA LEU A 252 -12.07 15.69 -8.65
C LEU A 252 -10.91 16.66 -8.95
N SER A 253 -11.10 17.96 -8.68
CA SER A 253 -10.03 18.96 -8.83
C SER A 253 -8.87 18.72 -7.87
N PHE A 254 -9.19 18.35 -6.63
CA PHE A 254 -8.21 17.93 -5.64
C PHE A 254 -7.42 16.72 -6.09
N LEU A 255 -8.09 15.65 -6.53
CA LEU A 255 -7.45 14.44 -7.05
C LEU A 255 -6.58 14.74 -8.28
N SER A 256 -7.07 15.56 -9.22
CA SER A 256 -6.34 15.97 -10.41
C SER A 256 -5.04 16.69 -10.05
N ALA A 257 -5.12 17.69 -9.19
CA ALA A 257 -3.97 18.52 -8.83
C ALA A 257 -2.90 17.75 -8.07
N TYR A 258 -3.28 17.02 -7.02
CA TYR A 258 -2.35 16.32 -6.15
C TYR A 258 -1.79 15.03 -6.74
N SER A 259 -2.51 14.36 -7.64
CA SER A 259 -2.00 13.20 -8.40
C SER A 259 -1.32 13.59 -9.73
N LYS A 260 -1.23 14.90 -10.05
CA LYS A 260 -0.69 15.43 -11.32
C LYS A 260 -1.37 14.83 -12.55
N LYS A 261 -2.66 14.50 -12.44
CA LYS A 261 -3.48 14.05 -13.57
C LYS A 261 -4.05 15.25 -14.32
N SER A 262 -4.20 15.13 -15.63
CA SER A 262 -4.85 16.19 -16.42
C SER A 262 -6.34 16.28 -16.08
N ALA A 263 -6.82 17.46 -15.66
CA ALA A 263 -8.23 17.70 -15.38
C ALA A 263 -9.13 17.43 -16.60
N SER A 264 -8.61 17.65 -17.82
CA SER A 264 -9.34 17.44 -19.06
C SER A 264 -9.48 15.97 -19.47
N ARG A 265 -8.68 15.04 -18.91
CA ARG A 265 -8.62 13.64 -19.34
C ARG A 265 -8.88 12.61 -18.23
N MET A 266 -8.86 13.02 -16.96
CA MET A 266 -9.12 12.08 -15.86
C MET A 266 -10.55 11.56 -15.87
N SER A 267 -10.75 10.40 -15.26
CA SER A 267 -12.10 9.88 -14.99
C SER A 267 -12.85 10.81 -14.06
N LEU A 268 -14.15 11.00 -14.28
CA LEU A 268 -15.06 11.73 -13.39
C LEU A 268 -15.62 10.84 -12.26
N ASP A 269 -15.13 9.61 -12.13
CA ASP A 269 -15.54 8.70 -11.06
C ASP A 269 -14.79 9.03 -9.75
N LEU A 270 -15.57 9.30 -8.69
CA LEU A 270 -15.05 9.52 -7.33
C LEU A 270 -14.51 8.24 -6.68
N PHE A 271 -14.89 7.07 -7.21
CA PHE A 271 -14.50 5.74 -6.71
C PHE A 271 -13.75 4.94 -7.78
N PRO A 272 -12.52 5.28 -8.14
CA PRO A 272 -11.78 4.63 -9.21
C PRO A 272 -11.73 3.11 -9.08
N SER A 273 -11.87 2.41 -10.22
CA SER A 273 -11.90 0.95 -10.24
C SER A 273 -10.51 0.32 -10.29
N ILE A 274 -9.51 1.01 -10.87
CA ILE A 274 -8.18 0.47 -11.13
C ILE A 274 -7.18 0.97 -10.08
N PRO A 275 -6.67 0.10 -9.19
CA PRO A 275 -5.62 0.48 -8.25
C PRO A 275 -4.28 0.67 -8.95
N LEU A 276 -3.53 1.69 -8.52
CA LEU A 276 -2.18 1.96 -9.00
C LEU A 276 -1.14 1.30 -8.07
N PRO A 277 0.05 0.93 -8.58
CA PRO A 277 1.01 0.16 -7.81
C PRO A 277 1.73 1.00 -6.74
N ASN A 278 1.93 0.39 -5.59
CA ASN A 278 2.95 0.71 -4.60
C ASN A 278 4.12 -0.24 -4.79
N TRP A 279 5.33 0.12 -4.35
CA TRP A 279 6.49 -0.75 -4.53
C TRP A 279 7.51 -0.61 -3.40
N THR A 280 8.29 -1.68 -3.24
CA THR A 280 9.51 -1.70 -2.42
C THR A 280 10.63 -2.29 -3.26
N VAL A 281 11.76 -1.61 -3.30
CA VAL A 281 12.95 -2.00 -4.04
C VAL A 281 14.06 -2.31 -3.05
N ARG A 282 14.71 -3.45 -3.24
CA ARG A 282 15.90 -3.85 -2.49
C ARG A 282 17.00 -4.28 -3.45
N TYR A 283 18.21 -3.78 -3.23
CA TYR A 283 19.38 -4.14 -4.00
C TYR A 283 20.57 -4.50 -3.11
N ASP A 284 21.04 -5.73 -3.21
CA ASP A 284 22.19 -6.26 -2.45
C ASP A 284 23.42 -6.55 -3.33
N GLY A 285 23.31 -6.33 -4.64
CA GLY A 285 24.34 -6.64 -5.62
C GLY A 285 25.61 -5.79 -5.53
N LEU A 286 25.61 -4.70 -4.76
CA LEU A 286 26.81 -3.85 -4.58
C LEU A 286 28.00 -4.62 -4.02
N THR A 287 27.78 -5.64 -3.21
CA THR A 287 28.83 -6.51 -2.65
C THR A 287 29.57 -7.34 -3.69
N LYS A 288 29.07 -7.42 -4.93
CA LYS A 288 29.75 -8.10 -6.06
C LYS A 288 30.87 -7.25 -6.64
N ILE A 289 30.86 -5.93 -6.43
CA ILE A 289 31.90 -4.99 -6.89
C ILE A 289 33.15 -5.20 -6.04
N ALA A 290 34.31 -5.44 -6.67
CA ALA A 290 35.56 -5.80 -5.98
C ALA A 290 35.97 -4.81 -4.87
N PHE A 291 35.86 -3.50 -5.12
CA PHE A 291 36.13 -2.45 -4.13
C PHE A 291 35.22 -2.56 -2.91
N VAL A 292 33.89 -2.73 -3.13
CA VAL A 292 32.88 -2.86 -2.07
C VAL A 292 33.11 -4.13 -1.27
N LYS A 293 33.36 -5.26 -1.94
CA LYS A 293 33.63 -6.56 -1.33
C LYS A 293 34.87 -6.54 -0.42
N ASN A 294 35.84 -5.70 -0.70
CA ASN A 294 37.07 -5.60 0.12
C ASN A 294 36.83 -4.88 1.46
N LEU A 295 35.90 -3.91 1.49
CA LEU A 295 35.63 -3.07 2.66
C LEU A 295 34.41 -3.56 3.46
N PHE A 296 33.39 -4.05 2.79
CA PHE A 296 32.11 -4.38 3.39
C PHE A 296 31.76 -5.86 3.24
N GLN A 297 31.09 -6.41 4.23
CA GLN A 297 30.52 -7.76 4.19
C GLN A 297 29.20 -7.77 3.43
N SER A 298 28.34 -6.77 3.67
CA SER A 298 27.11 -6.55 2.93
C SER A 298 26.78 -5.07 2.81
N VAL A 299 26.18 -4.70 1.68
CA VAL A 299 25.62 -3.37 1.44
C VAL A 299 24.28 -3.57 0.78
N ASN A 300 23.20 -3.18 1.48
CA ASN A 300 21.83 -3.27 0.98
C ASN A 300 21.29 -1.86 0.74
N LEU A 301 20.76 -1.63 -0.44
CA LEU A 301 19.99 -0.42 -0.75
C LEU A 301 18.50 -0.74 -0.65
N ASN A 302 17.75 0.13 0.00
CA ASN A 302 16.31 0.00 0.20
C ASN A 302 15.60 1.27 -0.27
N HIS A 303 14.49 1.09 -0.97
CA HIS A 303 13.58 2.16 -1.37
C HIS A 303 12.15 1.65 -1.29
N GLY A 304 11.24 2.45 -0.74
CA GLY A 304 9.83 2.09 -0.66
C GLY A 304 8.94 3.28 -0.97
N TYR A 305 7.90 3.04 -1.76
CA TYR A 305 6.86 4.00 -2.10
C TYR A 305 5.48 3.42 -1.86
N ARG A 306 4.65 4.16 -1.17
CA ARG A 306 3.25 3.83 -0.96
C ARG A 306 2.40 5.09 -1.04
N SER A 307 1.27 5.00 -1.75
CA SER A 307 0.28 6.06 -1.77
C SER A 307 -1.13 5.49 -1.81
N THR A 308 -2.07 6.17 -1.16
CA THR A 308 -3.46 5.73 -1.04
C THR A 308 -4.39 6.94 -1.13
N TYR A 309 -5.48 6.79 -1.86
CA TYR A 309 -6.64 7.67 -1.84
C TYR A 309 -7.74 7.04 -1.00
N ASN A 310 -8.31 7.82 -0.07
CA ASN A 310 -9.38 7.34 0.82
C ASN A 310 -10.56 8.31 0.78
N VAL A 311 -11.76 7.74 0.71
CA VAL A 311 -13.02 8.37 1.10
C VAL A 311 -13.39 7.76 2.45
N ASN A 312 -13.18 8.51 3.53
CA ASN A 312 -13.30 7.98 4.90
C ASN A 312 -14.71 7.48 5.19
N SER A 313 -15.70 8.26 4.74
CA SER A 313 -17.10 7.87 4.81
C SER A 313 -17.90 8.62 3.77
N PHE A 314 -18.95 7.99 3.29
CA PHE A 314 -20.02 8.62 2.54
C PHE A 314 -21.37 8.12 3.02
N THR A 315 -22.40 8.95 2.85
CA THR A 315 -23.78 8.60 3.16
C THR A 315 -24.71 9.10 2.06
N THR A 316 -25.89 8.52 1.92
CA THR A 316 -26.90 9.04 1.00
C THR A 316 -27.31 10.46 1.43
N ASP A 317 -27.37 11.38 0.48
CA ASP A 317 -28.02 12.66 0.72
C ASP A 317 -29.55 12.46 0.71
N VAL A 318 -30.21 12.80 1.81
CA VAL A 318 -31.67 12.60 1.97
C VAL A 318 -32.49 13.47 1.02
N SER A 319 -31.89 14.52 0.48
CA SER A 319 -32.53 15.44 -0.48
C SER A 319 -32.30 15.02 -1.94
N TYR A 320 -31.51 13.95 -2.18
CA TYR A 320 -31.26 13.44 -3.51
C TYR A 320 -32.50 12.77 -4.11
N VAL A 321 -32.89 13.22 -5.30
CA VAL A 321 -33.96 12.61 -6.10
C VAL A 321 -33.37 11.98 -7.36
N PRO A 322 -33.55 10.65 -7.59
CA PRO A 322 -33.03 9.99 -8.79
C PRO A 322 -33.59 10.62 -10.07
N GLY A 323 -32.70 11.02 -11.00
CA GLY A 323 -33.07 11.69 -12.25
C GLY A 323 -33.67 13.09 -12.08
N GLY A 324 -33.67 13.61 -10.84
CA GLY A 324 -34.23 14.90 -10.51
C GLY A 324 -33.23 16.05 -10.66
N ASN A 325 -33.78 17.27 -10.69
CA ASN A 325 -33.04 18.53 -10.71
C ASN A 325 -32.95 19.15 -9.30
N ALA A 326 -32.97 18.32 -8.26
CA ALA A 326 -32.84 18.82 -6.90
C ALA A 326 -31.53 19.57 -6.73
N ARG A 327 -31.62 20.79 -6.18
CA ARG A 327 -30.47 21.66 -5.99
C ARG A 327 -30.38 22.12 -4.54
N ASP A 328 -29.18 22.35 -4.10
CA ASP A 328 -28.88 22.91 -2.80
C ASP A 328 -29.06 24.45 -2.79
N ILE A 329 -28.76 25.07 -1.65
CA ILE A 329 -28.84 26.54 -1.49
C ILE A 329 -27.87 27.31 -2.40
N ASN A 330 -26.80 26.65 -2.87
CA ASN A 330 -25.83 27.22 -3.80
C ASN A 330 -26.20 27.00 -5.27
N MET A 331 -27.37 26.45 -5.55
CA MET A 331 -27.86 26.03 -6.86
C MET A 331 -27.08 24.87 -7.48
N ASP A 332 -26.28 24.14 -6.69
CA ASP A 332 -25.59 22.94 -7.13
C ASP A 332 -26.51 21.74 -7.15
N PHE A 333 -26.29 20.80 -8.09
CA PHE A 333 -27.00 19.52 -8.04
C PHE A 333 -26.65 18.75 -6.78
N ILE A 334 -27.66 18.23 -6.11
CA ILE A 334 -27.49 17.41 -4.91
C ILE A 334 -26.93 16.05 -5.35
N PRO A 335 -25.71 15.67 -4.91
CA PRO A 335 -25.12 14.39 -5.26
C PRO A 335 -25.82 13.24 -4.55
N LYS A 336 -25.84 12.04 -5.17
CA LYS A 336 -26.41 10.85 -4.53
C LYS A 336 -25.77 10.53 -3.17
N ARG A 337 -24.48 10.80 -3.03
CA ARG A 337 -23.68 10.49 -1.84
C ARG A 337 -23.00 11.74 -1.32
N GLN A 338 -23.28 12.07 -0.09
CA GLN A 338 -22.60 13.14 0.62
C GLN A 338 -21.27 12.60 1.18
N ILE A 339 -20.18 13.28 0.89
CA ILE A 339 -18.82 12.96 1.35
C ILE A 339 -18.35 14.13 2.21
N GLY A 340 -18.04 13.89 3.47
CA GLY A 340 -17.52 14.95 4.36
C GLY A 340 -16.04 15.24 4.15
N GLN A 341 -15.26 14.20 3.84
CA GLN A 341 -13.80 14.29 3.77
C GLN A 341 -13.22 13.23 2.86
N VAL A 342 -12.21 13.63 2.10
CA VAL A 342 -11.33 12.72 1.36
C VAL A 342 -9.88 12.97 1.75
N SER A 343 -9.03 11.94 1.64
CA SER A 343 -7.61 12.05 1.95
C SER A 343 -6.72 11.35 0.95
N LEU A 344 -5.52 11.91 0.77
CA LEU A 344 -4.43 11.35 0.00
C LEU A 344 -3.24 11.18 0.95
N SER A 345 -2.78 9.96 1.12
CA SER A 345 -1.56 9.68 1.86
C SER A 345 -0.46 9.22 0.93
N GLU A 346 0.76 9.65 1.19
CA GLU A 346 1.96 9.28 0.45
C GLU A 346 3.12 9.07 1.41
N GLN A 347 3.85 8.00 1.21
CA GLN A 347 4.97 7.66 2.07
C GLN A 347 6.13 7.05 1.25
N PHE A 348 7.32 7.61 1.47
CA PHE A 348 8.59 7.01 1.10
C PHE A 348 9.24 6.45 2.37
N SER A 349 9.30 5.15 2.51
CA SER A 349 9.77 4.49 3.73
C SER A 349 10.69 3.29 3.42
N PRO A 350 11.98 3.56 3.22
CA PRO A 350 12.62 4.87 3.04
C PRO A 350 12.55 5.41 1.59
N LEU A 351 12.80 6.72 1.39
CA LEU A 351 13.10 7.25 0.05
C LEU A 351 14.47 6.74 -0.42
N ILE A 352 15.45 6.75 0.47
CA ILE A 352 16.76 6.13 0.29
C ILE A 352 17.15 5.52 1.64
N GLY A 353 17.44 4.23 1.64
CA GLY A 353 17.97 3.49 2.79
C GLY A 353 19.22 2.71 2.39
N ILE A 354 20.22 2.75 3.25
CA ILE A 354 21.49 2.03 3.05
C ILE A 354 21.84 1.32 4.35
N ASP A 355 21.85 -0.01 4.32
CA ASP A 355 22.32 -0.84 5.42
C ASP A 355 23.68 -1.43 5.06
N ILE A 356 24.70 -1.18 5.88
CA ILE A 356 26.07 -1.61 5.66
C ILE A 356 26.53 -2.48 6.82
N THR A 357 27.03 -3.67 6.52
CA THR A 357 27.81 -4.49 7.44
C THR A 357 29.27 -4.42 7.05
N TRP A 358 30.12 -3.93 7.94
CA TRP A 358 31.53 -3.74 7.70
C TRP A 358 32.30 -5.05 7.84
N LYS A 359 33.32 -5.22 7.03
CA LYS A 359 34.17 -6.41 7.09
C LYS A 359 35.17 -6.26 8.24
N ASN A 360 35.22 -7.26 9.12
CA ASN A 360 36.22 -7.26 10.18
C ASN A 360 37.60 -7.59 9.61
N ARG A 361 38.51 -6.61 9.64
CA ARG A 361 39.91 -6.76 9.14
C ARG A 361 40.78 -7.63 10.03
N ASN A 362 40.40 -7.90 11.26
CA ASN A 362 41.21 -8.64 12.25
C ASN A 362 41.13 -10.16 12.09
N ASN A 363 40.34 -10.66 11.15
CA ASN A 363 40.26 -12.09 10.83
C ASN A 363 41.32 -12.45 9.73
N LYS A 364 42.62 -12.12 9.97
CA LYS A 364 43.68 -12.83 9.27
C LYS A 364 43.61 -14.26 9.78
N SER A 365 43.05 -15.14 9.00
CA SER A 365 43.07 -16.57 9.27
C SER A 365 44.54 -17.01 9.43
N SER A 366 44.92 -17.29 10.66
CA SER A 366 46.02 -18.19 10.94
C SER A 366 45.77 -19.47 10.14
N GLY A 367 46.62 -19.77 9.18
CA GLY A 367 46.47 -20.90 8.31
C GLY A 367 46.42 -22.21 9.11
N SER A 368 45.27 -22.78 9.21
CA SER A 368 45.04 -24.18 9.55
C SER A 368 43.94 -24.71 8.64
N LYS A 369 44.36 -25.47 7.64
CA LYS A 369 43.49 -26.32 6.84
C LYS A 369 43.00 -27.46 7.72
N SER A 370 41.88 -27.31 8.37
CA SER A 370 41.01 -28.42 8.81
C SER A 370 39.82 -27.83 9.60
N ALA A 371 38.71 -27.65 8.97
CA ALA A 371 37.42 -27.55 9.65
C ALA A 371 36.35 -28.00 8.68
N THR A 372 36.14 -29.29 8.64
CA THR A 372 34.92 -29.97 8.22
C THR A 372 33.76 -29.43 9.05
N GLU A 373 32.78 -28.89 8.38
CA GLU A 373 31.38 -28.72 8.76
C GLU A 373 31.00 -28.87 10.25
N ARG A 374 30.92 -27.73 10.95
CA ARG A 374 29.98 -27.46 12.05
C ARG A 374 29.92 -25.96 12.24
N GLY A 375 28.73 -25.37 12.08
CA GLY A 375 28.38 -23.94 12.16
C GLY A 375 29.29 -23.03 12.99
N GLY A 376 30.41 -22.60 12.41
CA GLY A 376 31.40 -21.74 13.05
C GLY A 376 30.86 -20.32 13.19
N ARG A 377 30.47 -19.94 14.41
CA ARG A 377 30.23 -18.53 14.76
C ARG A 377 31.49 -17.72 14.47
N SER A 378 31.39 -16.74 13.59
CA SER A 378 32.45 -15.76 13.33
C SER A 378 32.90 -15.13 14.66
N SER A 379 34.17 -15.36 15.03
CA SER A 379 34.78 -14.88 16.29
C SER A 379 35.15 -13.39 16.28
N GLY A 380 34.67 -12.60 15.32
CA GLY A 380 34.98 -11.18 15.21
C GLY A 380 33.75 -10.31 15.45
N GLY A 381 33.93 -9.15 16.08
CA GLY A 381 32.88 -8.15 16.24
C GLY A 381 32.36 -7.66 14.90
N ASN A 382 31.08 -7.49 14.76
CA ASN A 382 30.43 -6.95 13.56
C ASN A 382 30.06 -5.49 13.78
N PHE A 383 30.52 -4.61 12.90
CA PHE A 383 30.11 -3.22 12.86
C PHE A 383 29.07 -3.05 11.76
N THR A 384 27.93 -2.47 12.12
CA THR A 384 26.84 -2.19 11.18
C THR A 384 26.51 -0.71 11.20
N THR A 385 26.19 -0.15 10.05
CA THR A 385 25.69 1.22 9.93
C THR A 385 24.47 1.24 9.04
N ARG A 386 23.51 2.09 9.41
CA ARG A 386 22.27 2.32 8.70
C ARG A 386 22.09 3.81 8.44
N PHE A 387 21.73 4.14 7.22
CA PHE A 387 21.32 5.48 6.82
C PHE A 387 19.95 5.39 6.19
N GLU A 388 18.99 6.18 6.65
CA GLU A 388 17.67 6.24 6.07
C GLU A 388 17.19 7.69 5.94
N TYR A 389 16.64 8.00 4.78
CA TYR A 389 15.88 9.22 4.57
C TYR A 389 14.45 8.86 4.23
N LYS A 390 13.52 9.25 5.10
CA LYS A 390 12.08 9.01 4.95
C LYS A 390 11.36 10.31 4.65
N ARG A 391 10.26 10.18 3.94
CA ARG A 391 9.37 11.29 3.64
C ARG A 391 7.95 10.81 3.62
N ASP A 392 7.07 11.54 4.29
CA ASP A 392 5.65 11.27 4.32
C ASP A 392 4.86 12.56 4.06
N ARG A 393 3.68 12.40 3.48
CA ARG A 393 2.74 13.48 3.22
C ARG A 393 1.31 12.93 3.36
N ASN A 394 0.51 13.60 4.18
CA ASN A 394 -0.91 13.33 4.28
C ASN A 394 -1.68 14.61 3.97
N ILE A 395 -2.60 14.53 3.03
CA ILE A 395 -3.37 15.65 2.54
C ILE A 395 -4.84 15.31 2.68
N SER A 396 -5.54 16.07 3.48
CA SER A 396 -6.95 15.87 3.77
C SER A 396 -7.74 17.06 3.25
N LEU A 397 -8.73 16.80 2.40
CA LEU A 397 -9.70 17.78 1.94
C LEU A 397 -10.99 17.60 2.74
N THR A 398 -11.37 18.60 3.51
CA THR A 398 -12.66 18.70 4.20
C THR A 398 -13.57 19.58 3.37
N LEU A 399 -14.76 19.08 3.04
CA LEU A 399 -15.70 19.80 2.17
C LEU A 399 -16.41 20.94 2.90
N ALA A 400 -16.65 20.80 4.21
CA ALA A 400 -17.11 21.90 5.04
C ALA A 400 -16.06 23.03 5.04
N GLY A 401 -16.36 24.17 4.40
CA GLY A 401 -15.45 25.30 4.25
C GLY A 401 -14.33 25.10 3.23
N ILE A 402 -14.33 24.02 2.47
CA ILE A 402 -13.37 23.66 1.41
C ILE A 402 -11.93 23.95 1.81
N GLN A 403 -11.48 23.21 2.82
CA GLN A 403 -10.13 23.39 3.36
C GLN A 403 -9.29 22.14 3.16
N VAL A 404 -8.02 22.37 2.81
CA VAL A 404 -7.01 21.33 2.67
C VAL A 404 -6.02 21.42 3.83
N THR A 405 -5.94 20.36 4.62
CA THR A 405 -4.91 20.19 5.64
C THR A 405 -3.79 19.33 5.08
N GLU A 406 -2.59 19.86 4.99
CA GLU A 406 -1.42 19.15 4.48
C GLU A 406 -0.39 18.96 5.58
N VAL A 407 -0.16 17.70 5.96
CA VAL A 407 0.88 17.29 6.93
C VAL A 407 2.05 16.73 6.14
N LYS A 408 3.23 17.32 6.29
CA LYS A 408 4.48 16.91 5.66
C LYS A 408 5.48 16.48 6.71
N GLY A 409 6.04 15.28 6.56
CA GLY A 409 7.12 14.74 7.38
C GLY A 409 8.38 14.48 6.58
N ARG A 410 9.53 14.74 7.18
CA ARG A 410 10.85 14.37 6.67
C ARG A 410 11.68 13.87 7.84
N GLU A 411 12.30 12.73 7.66
CA GLU A 411 13.11 12.12 8.72
C GLU A 411 14.41 11.61 8.12
N PHE A 412 15.50 11.98 8.76
CA PHE A 412 16.82 11.42 8.54
C PHE A 412 17.18 10.57 9.75
N THR A 413 17.61 9.33 9.53
CA THR A 413 18.04 8.41 10.57
C THR A 413 19.43 7.89 10.25
N PHE A 414 20.32 7.95 11.22
CA PHE A 414 21.61 7.29 11.22
C PHE A 414 21.67 6.32 12.39
N GLY A 415 21.93 5.04 12.10
CA GLY A 415 22.14 4.01 13.09
C GLY A 415 23.55 3.43 12.99
N ALA A 416 24.18 3.14 14.12
CA ALA A 416 25.42 2.41 14.20
C ALA A 416 25.29 1.29 15.24
N GLY A 417 25.70 0.09 14.90
CA GLY A 417 25.71 -1.06 15.79
C GLY A 417 27.06 -1.72 15.84
N TYR A 418 27.53 -2.03 17.02
CA TYR A 418 28.77 -2.76 17.22
C TYR A 418 28.61 -3.91 18.21
N ARG A 419 28.89 -5.11 17.77
CA ARG A 419 28.88 -6.30 18.59
C ARG A 419 30.31 -6.71 18.93
N ILE A 420 30.65 -6.76 20.21
CA ILE A 420 31.92 -7.25 20.74
C ILE A 420 31.66 -8.64 21.34
N PRO A 421 32.12 -9.71 20.66
CA PRO A 421 31.99 -11.05 21.21
C PRO A 421 32.98 -11.25 22.35
N ASN A 422 32.60 -12.04 23.35
CA ASN A 422 33.41 -12.38 24.52
C ASN A 422 33.97 -11.16 25.30
N PHE A 423 33.14 -10.11 25.42
CA PHE A 423 33.51 -8.92 26.15
C PHE A 423 33.71 -9.25 27.63
N LYS A 424 34.88 -8.90 28.19
CA LYS A 424 35.17 -9.01 29.60
C LYS A 424 35.00 -7.64 30.26
N PHE A 425 34.10 -7.55 31.23
CA PHE A 425 33.85 -6.31 31.91
C PHE A 425 35.12 -5.89 32.69
N PRO A 426 35.61 -4.65 32.53
CA PRO A 426 36.74 -4.16 33.32
C PRO A 426 36.34 -4.18 34.80
N PHE A 427 37.29 -4.29 35.70
CA PHE A 427 37.13 -4.36 37.16
C PHE A 427 36.67 -5.70 37.77
N GLY A 428 36.61 -6.80 37.01
CA GLY A 428 36.35 -8.13 37.55
C GLY A 428 34.99 -8.32 38.23
N LEU A 429 34.08 -7.37 38.06
CA LEU A 429 32.75 -7.35 38.69
C LEU A 429 31.88 -8.58 38.31
N PHE A 430 32.17 -9.19 37.20
CA PHE A 430 31.52 -10.43 36.76
C PHE A 430 32.59 -11.41 36.26
N LYS A 431 33.23 -12.12 37.20
CA LYS A 431 34.09 -13.27 36.84
C LYS A 431 33.19 -14.29 36.19
N SER A 432 33.45 -14.58 34.90
CA SER A 432 32.74 -15.59 34.14
C SER A 432 32.72 -16.92 34.89
N VAL A 433 31.58 -17.29 35.40
CA VAL A 433 31.31 -18.67 35.78
C VAL A 433 31.31 -19.44 34.50
N ASN A 434 32.19 -20.44 34.34
CA ASN A 434 32.39 -21.33 33.23
C ASN A 434 31.14 -21.53 32.31
N SER A 435 30.85 -20.57 31.46
CA SER A 435 29.77 -20.70 30.51
C SER A 435 30.35 -20.97 29.10
N ARG A 436 29.92 -22.06 28.48
CA ARG A 436 30.24 -22.42 27.11
C ARG A 436 29.68 -21.42 26.07
N ARG A 437 29.09 -20.31 26.51
CA ARG A 437 28.53 -19.25 25.68
C ARG A 437 29.32 -17.95 25.82
N SER A 438 29.41 -17.21 24.73
CA SER A 438 30.11 -15.94 24.67
C SER A 438 29.31 -14.83 25.38
N ASN A 439 29.97 -14.09 26.26
CA ASN A 439 29.45 -12.84 26.86
C ASN A 439 29.58 -11.74 25.81
N ASP A 440 28.53 -11.50 25.06
CA ASP A 440 28.52 -10.51 23.99
C ASP A 440 28.03 -9.16 24.51
N LEU A 441 28.73 -8.10 24.12
CA LEU A 441 28.28 -6.74 24.28
C LEU A 441 27.78 -6.21 22.93
N ASN A 442 26.49 -5.90 22.85
CA ASN A 442 25.89 -5.28 21.68
C ASN A 442 25.58 -3.82 22.00
N THR A 443 26.25 -2.91 21.31
CA THR A 443 26.02 -1.46 21.46
C THR A 443 25.37 -0.93 20.18
N THR A 444 24.28 -0.19 20.33
CA THR A 444 23.57 0.47 19.24
C THR A 444 23.44 1.97 19.55
N LEU A 445 23.72 2.78 18.54
CA LEU A 445 23.51 4.21 18.55
C LEU A 445 22.56 4.56 17.42
N ASP A 446 21.44 5.18 17.74
CA ASP A 446 20.49 5.71 16.77
C ASP A 446 20.37 7.23 16.94
N PHE A 447 20.60 7.94 15.86
CA PHE A 447 20.41 9.38 15.76
C PHE A 447 19.35 9.65 14.69
N SER A 448 18.33 10.43 15.05
CA SER A 448 17.32 10.84 14.06
C SER A 448 16.95 12.31 14.18
N VAL A 449 16.67 12.91 13.04
CA VAL A 449 16.11 14.26 12.93
C VAL A 449 14.85 14.18 12.10
N ARG A 450 13.70 14.44 12.73
CA ARG A 450 12.41 14.47 12.07
C ARG A 450 11.84 15.89 12.10
N LYS A 451 11.39 16.38 10.96
CA LYS A 451 10.67 17.64 10.85
C LYS A 451 9.27 17.38 10.30
N ASN A 452 8.25 17.72 11.08
CA ASN A 452 6.85 17.70 10.67
C ASN A 452 6.35 19.15 10.53
N THR A 453 5.47 19.37 9.55
CA THR A 453 4.82 20.67 9.36
C THR A 453 3.39 20.44 8.89
N THR A 454 2.43 21.09 9.53
CA THR A 454 1.01 21.07 9.16
C THR A 454 0.64 22.43 8.61
N ILE A 455 0.09 22.46 7.40
CA ILE A 455 -0.34 23.65 6.69
C ILE A 455 -1.84 23.52 6.42
N LEU A 456 -2.60 24.52 6.84
CA LEU A 456 -4.00 24.66 6.52
C LEU A 456 -4.14 25.61 5.34
N ARG A 457 -4.83 25.17 4.29
CA ARG A 457 -5.11 25.93 3.08
C ARG A 457 -6.61 26.05 2.92
N LYS A 458 -7.12 27.26 2.88
CA LYS A 458 -8.55 27.53 2.68
C LYS A 458 -8.74 28.06 1.28
N LEU A 459 -9.61 27.38 0.53
CA LEU A 459 -9.78 27.67 -0.90
C LEU A 459 -10.56 28.98 -1.14
N VAL A 460 -11.60 29.18 -0.37
CA VAL A 460 -12.48 30.36 -0.53
C VAL A 460 -11.77 31.63 -0.09
N GLU A 461 -11.09 31.60 1.05
CA GLU A 461 -10.36 32.75 1.59
C GLU A 461 -8.97 32.94 0.96
N GLY A 462 -8.49 31.99 0.15
CA GLY A 462 -7.17 32.07 -0.49
C GLY A 462 -5.99 32.05 0.48
N THR A 463 -6.19 31.59 1.73
CA THR A 463 -5.19 31.64 2.79
C THR A 463 -4.39 30.35 2.92
N ASN A 464 -3.10 30.48 3.27
CA ASN A 464 -2.17 29.39 3.52
C ASN A 464 -1.47 29.65 4.85
N GLN A 465 -1.78 28.86 5.89
CA GLN A 465 -1.26 29.08 7.24
C GLN A 465 -0.63 27.84 7.81
N PRO A 466 0.61 27.90 8.34
CA PRO A 466 1.16 26.83 9.15
C PRO A 466 0.42 26.81 10.50
N THR A 467 -0.22 25.71 10.84
CA THR A 467 -1.00 25.57 12.08
C THR A 467 -0.24 24.79 13.14
N ALA A 468 0.67 23.92 12.73
CA ALA A 468 1.52 23.16 13.62
C ALA A 468 2.83 22.78 12.94
N GLY A 469 3.83 22.48 13.74
CA GLY A 469 5.10 21.97 13.23
C GLY A 469 6.05 21.66 14.40
N LEU A 470 6.85 20.61 14.22
CA LEU A 470 7.79 20.15 15.23
C LEU A 470 9.04 19.60 14.55
N THR A 471 10.20 20.05 15.02
CA THR A 471 11.47 19.41 14.73
C THR A 471 11.88 18.59 15.94
N ILE A 472 12.05 17.28 15.76
CA ILE A 472 12.42 16.32 16.79
C ILE A 472 13.82 15.81 16.48
N ILE A 473 14.74 16.00 17.42
CA ILE A 473 16.08 15.40 17.39
C ILE A 473 16.10 14.32 18.46
N SER A 474 16.39 13.09 18.07
CA SER A 474 16.46 11.95 18.98
C SER A 474 17.84 11.28 18.90
N ILE A 475 18.44 11.06 20.06
CA ILE A 475 19.70 10.32 20.24
C ILE A 475 19.40 9.18 21.19
N LYS A 476 19.62 7.95 20.75
CA LYS A 476 19.43 6.74 21.56
C LYS A 476 20.68 5.89 21.52
N LEU A 477 21.24 5.64 22.69
CA LEU A 477 22.34 4.71 22.89
C LEU A 477 21.85 3.57 23.77
N ALA A 478 22.01 2.34 23.31
CA ALA A 478 21.72 1.17 24.09
C ALA A 478 22.91 0.20 24.03
N SER A 479 23.28 -0.36 25.17
CA SER A 479 24.32 -1.37 25.30
C SER A 479 23.78 -2.56 26.07
N ASP A 480 23.58 -3.67 25.35
CA ASP A 480 23.08 -4.92 25.90
C ASP A 480 24.26 -5.86 26.16
N TYR A 481 24.47 -6.22 27.44
CA TYR A 481 25.49 -7.14 27.86
C TYR A 481 24.91 -8.44 28.40
N THR A 482 25.23 -9.54 27.78
CA THR A 482 24.83 -10.87 28.21
C THR A 482 25.83 -11.40 29.22
N VAL A 483 25.51 -11.30 30.52
CA VAL A 483 26.36 -11.79 31.59
C VAL A 483 26.32 -13.32 31.68
N SER A 484 25.13 -13.91 31.58
CA SER A 484 24.89 -15.35 31.56
C SER A 484 23.62 -15.69 30.79
N GLU A 485 23.30 -16.98 30.67
CA GLU A 485 22.03 -17.43 30.03
C GLU A 485 20.79 -16.86 30.69
N ARG A 486 20.90 -16.51 31.96
CA ARG A 486 19.80 -16.03 32.82
C ARG A 486 19.87 -14.53 33.14
N LEU A 487 21.00 -13.89 32.91
CA LEU A 487 21.24 -12.51 33.33
C LEU A 487 21.70 -11.66 32.16
N ASN A 488 20.88 -10.68 31.79
CA ASN A 488 21.20 -9.65 30.81
C ASN A 488 21.15 -8.28 31.47
N LEU A 489 22.15 -7.46 31.18
CA LEU A 489 22.24 -6.06 31.60
C LEU A 489 22.06 -5.20 30.36
N ARG A 490 21.18 -4.21 30.44
CA ARG A 490 21.01 -3.20 29.42
C ARG A 490 21.22 -1.82 29.99
N PHE A 491 22.23 -1.13 29.52
CA PHE A 491 22.40 0.30 29.71
C PHE A 491 21.69 1.04 28.58
N PHE A 492 20.96 2.12 28.88
CA PHE A 492 20.38 2.99 27.91
C PHE A 492 20.55 4.47 28.23
N PHE A 493 20.73 5.26 27.19
CA PHE A 493 20.71 6.71 27.22
C PHE A 493 19.80 7.17 26.07
N GLU A 494 18.78 7.94 26.39
CA GLU A 494 17.87 8.51 25.40
C GLU A 494 17.77 10.02 25.62
N LYS A 495 17.96 10.80 24.55
CA LYS A 495 17.76 12.24 24.56
C LYS A 495 16.87 12.64 23.40
N THR A 496 15.77 13.33 23.70
CA THR A 496 14.85 13.85 22.71
C THR A 496 14.73 15.36 22.89
N ILE A 497 14.94 16.11 21.82
CA ILE A 497 14.82 17.57 21.79
C ILE A 497 13.70 17.89 20.82
N ASN A 498 12.69 18.61 21.27
CA ASN A 498 11.54 19.03 20.48
C ASN A 498 11.59 20.56 20.32
N THR A 499 11.67 21.01 19.07
CA THR A 499 11.67 22.43 18.74
C THR A 499 10.44 22.73 17.87
N PRO A 500 9.45 23.50 18.37
CA PRO A 500 8.29 23.90 17.60
C PRO A 500 8.69 24.75 16.38
N VAL A 501 7.98 24.57 15.27
CA VAL A 501 8.13 25.40 14.05
C VAL A 501 7.22 26.63 14.12
N VAL A 502 6.12 26.52 14.89
CA VAL A 502 5.15 27.60 15.10
C VAL A 502 5.33 28.15 16.50
N SER A 503 5.33 29.47 16.67
CA SER A 503 5.71 30.19 17.89
C SER A 503 4.77 30.04 19.10
N THR A 504 3.72 29.22 19.03
CA THR A 504 2.73 29.04 20.11
C THR A 504 3.17 28.05 21.18
N SER A 505 4.32 27.38 21.00
CA SER A 505 4.84 26.37 21.92
C SER A 505 6.33 26.61 22.21
N TYR A 506 6.79 26.16 23.36
CA TYR A 506 8.20 26.30 23.75
C TYR A 506 9.00 25.04 23.42
N PRO A 507 10.31 25.18 23.10
CA PRO A 507 11.21 24.04 22.99
C PRO A 507 11.28 23.25 24.31
N ASN A 508 11.33 21.94 24.21
CA ASN A 508 11.55 21.08 25.39
C ASN A 508 12.55 19.99 25.05
N ALA A 509 13.25 19.51 26.09
CA ALA A 509 14.17 18.42 25.97
C ALA A 509 13.94 17.42 27.11
N ASN A 510 13.94 16.14 26.77
CA ASN A 510 13.87 15.05 27.72
C ASN A 510 15.14 14.22 27.62
N THR A 511 15.69 13.84 28.77
CA THR A 511 16.85 12.94 28.85
C THR A 511 16.52 11.82 29.82
N ALA A 512 16.65 10.59 29.37
CA ALA A 512 16.47 9.39 30.18
C ALA A 512 17.76 8.56 30.15
N VAL A 513 18.22 8.14 31.32
CA VAL A 513 19.40 7.28 31.52
C VAL A 513 19.03 6.19 32.51
N GLY A 514 19.40 4.96 32.18
CA GLY A 514 19.09 3.87 33.11
C GLY A 514 19.83 2.59 32.81
N ILE A 515 19.75 1.68 33.78
CA ILE A 515 20.23 0.31 33.66
C ILE A 515 19.05 -0.62 33.92
N THR A 516 18.80 -1.51 33.00
CA THR A 516 17.80 -2.57 33.14
C THR A 516 18.51 -3.89 33.39
N ILE A 517 18.13 -4.58 34.45
CA ILE A 517 18.63 -5.90 34.81
C ILE A 517 17.49 -6.88 34.53
N ARG A 518 17.73 -7.82 33.60
CA ARG A 518 16.78 -8.87 33.28
C ARG A 518 17.32 -10.22 33.73
N PHE A 519 16.61 -10.81 34.68
CA PHE A 519 16.90 -12.16 35.18
C PHE A 519 15.78 -13.11 34.74
N THR A 520 16.13 -14.20 34.04
CA THR A 520 15.16 -15.20 33.59
C THR A 520 15.29 -16.44 34.48
N LEU A 521 14.24 -16.74 35.22
CA LEU A 521 14.10 -17.98 35.97
C LEU A 521 13.62 -19.07 34.94
N SER A 522 14.50 -20.01 34.63
CA SER A 522 14.05 -21.22 33.93
C SER A 522 13.63 -22.24 34.98
N GLN A 523 12.43 -22.76 34.86
CA GLN A 523 12.04 -24.01 35.54
C GLN A 523 12.85 -25.15 34.96
#